data_b655582c3520d935ce55ea1f58b32558
#
_entry.id   b655582c3520d935ce55ea1f58b32558
#
_cell.length_a   1.000
_cell.length_b   1.000
_cell.length_c   1.000
_cell.angle_alpha   90.00
_cell.angle_beta   90.00
_cell.angle_gamma   90.00
#
_symmetry.space_group_name_H-M   'P 1'
#
loop_
_entity.id
_entity.type
_entity.pdbx_description
1 polymer ?
#
loop_
_entity_poly.entity_id
_entity_poly.type
_entity_poly.pdbx_seq_one_letter_code
_entity_poly.pdbx_strand_id
1 'polypeptide(L)'
;MDDYSYIQGNQGHLDLIRPLWDKLNAWHYDQADSFIQRFRNVDWDKSKREMIDDSAVMLVDYVLDQANNRNIGFCISRVYKNDRDTGEIDSLYVEEDHRQAGIGKKLMERAIQWLDEQGAEKKRVLVVAGNEPLIEYYSQFGFQPLHIVLQRKDQKKDAR
;
A
#
# COMPACT_ATOMS: atom_id res chain seq x y z
N MET A 1 -14.66 21.58 9.44
CA MET A 1 -15.31 20.26 9.26
C MET A 1 -14.46 19.48 8.31
N ASP A 2 -14.02 18.30 8.69
CA ASP A 2 -13.29 17.44 7.78
C ASP A 2 -14.28 16.91 6.72
N ASP A 3 -14.19 17.42 5.51
CA ASP A 3 -15.01 16.98 4.37
C ASP A 3 -14.60 15.59 3.85
N TYR A 4 -13.94 14.78 4.70
CA TYR A 4 -13.42 13.46 4.35
C TYR A 4 -14.18 12.34 5.04
N SER A 5 -14.65 11.38 4.26
CA SER A 5 -15.20 10.12 4.75
C SER A 5 -14.22 8.97 4.56
N TYR A 6 -13.97 8.22 5.63
CA TYR A 6 -13.15 7.01 5.61
C TYR A 6 -14.06 5.79 5.53
N ILE A 7 -13.94 5.04 4.45
CA ILE A 7 -14.86 3.94 4.12
C ILE A 7 -14.08 2.63 4.08
N GLN A 8 -14.51 1.66 4.89
CA GLN A 8 -13.95 0.31 4.89
C GLN A 8 -14.69 -0.58 3.90
N GLY A 9 -13.95 -1.10 2.95
CA GLY A 9 -14.41 -2.09 1.99
C GLY A 9 -13.62 -3.38 2.07
N ASN A 10 -13.93 -4.29 1.20
CA ASN A 10 -13.25 -5.58 1.04
C ASN A 10 -12.68 -5.72 -0.37
N GLN A 11 -12.22 -6.90 -0.74
CA GLN A 11 -11.68 -7.19 -2.07
C GLN A 11 -12.60 -6.79 -3.24
N GLY A 12 -13.92 -6.75 -3.02
CA GLY A 12 -14.91 -6.29 -4.03
C GLY A 12 -14.82 -4.79 -4.34
N HIS A 13 -14.08 -4.01 -3.54
CA HIS A 13 -13.90 -2.57 -3.69
C HIS A 13 -12.56 -2.19 -4.35
N LEU A 14 -11.73 -3.18 -4.72
CA LEU A 14 -10.40 -2.91 -5.31
C LEU A 14 -10.46 -2.04 -6.56
N ASP A 15 -11.43 -2.24 -7.43
CA ASP A 15 -11.54 -1.45 -8.67
C ASP A 15 -11.83 0.03 -8.42
N LEU A 16 -12.41 0.38 -7.26
CA LEU A 16 -12.64 1.79 -6.89
C LEU A 16 -11.35 2.57 -6.65
N ILE A 17 -10.29 1.89 -6.20
CA ILE A 17 -9.02 2.55 -5.90
C ILE A 17 -8.00 2.44 -7.05
N ARG A 18 -8.34 1.75 -8.14
CA ARG A 18 -7.45 1.56 -9.29
C ARG A 18 -6.82 2.85 -9.81
N PRO A 19 -7.54 3.98 -10.00
CA PRO A 19 -6.92 5.20 -10.49
C PRO A 19 -5.82 5.74 -9.56
N LEU A 20 -6.00 5.60 -8.24
CA LEU A 20 -5.00 5.99 -7.25
C LEU A 20 -3.85 4.98 -7.16
N TRP A 21 -4.13 3.71 -7.36
CA TRP A 21 -3.14 2.64 -7.42
C TRP A 21 -2.21 2.82 -8.64
N ASP A 22 -2.75 3.22 -9.79
CA ASP A 22 -1.96 3.56 -10.98
C ASP A 22 -0.99 4.71 -10.69
N LYS A 23 -1.44 5.74 -9.96
CA LYS A 23 -0.60 6.87 -9.53
C LYS A 23 0.49 6.44 -8.55
N LEU A 24 0.19 5.54 -7.62
CA LEU A 24 1.17 4.97 -6.69
C LEU A 24 2.27 4.22 -7.44
N ASN A 25 1.92 3.41 -8.42
CA ASN A 25 2.90 2.67 -9.23
C ASN A 25 3.78 3.60 -10.08
N ALA A 26 3.21 4.66 -10.65
CA ALA A 26 3.95 5.69 -11.35
C ALA A 26 4.98 6.37 -10.41
N TRP A 27 4.56 6.67 -9.18
CA TRP A 27 5.44 7.25 -8.17
C TRP A 27 6.56 6.27 -7.76
N HIS A 28 6.26 4.98 -7.57
CA HIS A 28 7.27 3.95 -7.31
C HIS A 28 8.28 3.84 -8.47
N TYR A 29 7.82 3.91 -9.71
CA TYR A 29 8.68 3.92 -10.88
C TYR A 29 9.68 5.08 -10.84
N ASP A 30 9.22 6.28 -10.48
CA ASP A 30 10.05 7.48 -10.43
C ASP A 30 11.08 7.44 -9.28
N GLN A 31 10.75 6.78 -8.16
CA GLN A 31 11.62 6.69 -6.98
C GLN A 31 12.59 5.49 -7.02
N ALA A 32 12.32 4.46 -7.80
CA ALA A 32 13.09 3.24 -7.78
C ALA A 32 14.52 3.44 -8.33
N ASP A 33 15.53 3.01 -7.54
CA ASP A 33 16.92 3.03 -7.95
C ASP A 33 17.28 1.88 -8.87
N SER A 34 16.71 0.70 -8.58
CA SER A 34 17.02 -0.54 -9.28
C SER A 34 15.73 -1.32 -9.55
N PHE A 35 15.80 -2.25 -10.53
CA PHE A 35 14.64 -3.08 -10.88
C PHE A 35 13.39 -2.28 -11.24
N ILE A 36 13.59 -1.08 -11.76
CA ILE A 36 12.55 -0.11 -12.13
C ILE A 36 11.50 -0.70 -13.07
N GLN A 37 11.86 -1.69 -13.90
CA GLN A 37 10.96 -2.37 -14.83
C GLN A 37 9.80 -3.08 -14.12
N ARG A 38 9.94 -3.40 -12.82
CA ARG A 38 8.84 -3.95 -12.01
C ARG A 38 7.63 -3.02 -11.96
N PHE A 39 7.85 -1.70 -12.07
CA PHE A 39 6.81 -0.68 -11.95
C PHE A 39 6.38 -0.11 -13.31
N ARG A 40 7.10 -0.44 -14.39
CA ARG A 40 6.84 0.12 -15.72
C ARG A 40 5.60 -0.46 -16.39
N ASN A 41 5.40 -1.77 -16.24
CA ASN A 41 4.35 -2.52 -16.91
C ASN A 41 3.54 -3.34 -15.89
N VAL A 42 3.10 -2.66 -14.82
CA VAL A 42 2.29 -3.33 -13.79
C VAL A 42 0.89 -3.55 -14.33
N ASP A 43 0.47 -4.82 -14.37
CA ASP A 43 -0.86 -5.22 -14.80
C ASP A 43 -1.80 -5.25 -13.58
N TRP A 44 -2.80 -4.38 -13.59
CA TRP A 44 -3.80 -4.31 -12.53
C TRP A 44 -4.54 -5.63 -12.33
N ASP A 45 -5.02 -6.25 -13.40
CA ASP A 45 -5.83 -7.47 -13.29
C ASP A 45 -5.01 -8.65 -12.73
N LYS A 46 -3.74 -8.73 -13.11
CA LYS A 46 -2.80 -9.70 -12.55
C LYS A 46 -2.52 -9.42 -11.08
N SER A 47 -2.17 -8.20 -10.73
CA SER A 47 -1.86 -7.80 -9.36
C SER A 47 -3.06 -7.99 -8.43
N LYS A 48 -4.26 -7.62 -8.90
CA LYS A 48 -5.52 -7.82 -8.18
C LYS A 48 -5.78 -9.30 -7.89
N ARG A 49 -5.61 -10.19 -8.89
CA ARG A 49 -5.78 -11.63 -8.70
C ARG A 49 -4.78 -12.19 -7.70
N GLU A 50 -3.50 -11.84 -7.81
CA GLU A 50 -2.46 -12.29 -6.89
C GLU A 50 -2.76 -11.84 -5.45
N MET A 51 -3.15 -10.58 -5.24
CA MET A 51 -3.55 -10.09 -3.92
C MET A 51 -4.72 -10.87 -3.33
N ILE A 52 -5.76 -11.14 -4.13
CA ILE A 52 -6.94 -11.89 -3.69
C ILE A 52 -6.58 -13.35 -3.40
N ASP A 53 -5.80 -13.98 -4.28
CA ASP A 53 -5.44 -15.39 -4.16
C ASP A 53 -4.56 -15.66 -2.94
N ASP A 54 -3.66 -14.74 -2.60
CA ASP A 54 -2.74 -14.87 -1.46
C ASP A 54 -3.36 -14.46 -0.12
N SER A 55 -4.49 -13.76 -0.14
CA SER A 55 -5.12 -13.21 1.05
C SER A 55 -6.20 -14.12 1.62
N ALA A 56 -6.16 -14.33 2.92
CA ALA A 56 -7.26 -14.93 3.66
C ALA A 56 -8.40 -13.93 3.90
N VAL A 57 -8.02 -12.69 4.19
CA VAL A 57 -8.92 -11.56 4.38
C VAL A 57 -8.21 -10.28 3.95
N MET A 58 -8.96 -9.32 3.46
CA MET A 58 -8.43 -8.05 2.95
C MET A 58 -9.32 -6.89 3.38
N LEU A 59 -8.70 -5.79 3.78
CA LEU A 59 -9.32 -4.48 3.95
C LEU A 59 -8.90 -3.58 2.79
N VAL A 60 -9.86 -2.97 2.14
CA VAL A 60 -9.67 -1.85 1.21
C VAL A 60 -10.25 -0.61 1.88
N ASP A 61 -9.43 0.13 2.59
CA ASP A 61 -9.83 1.37 3.26
C ASP A 61 -9.57 2.55 2.32
N TYR A 62 -10.58 3.38 2.05
CA TYR A 62 -10.44 4.49 1.12
C TYR A 62 -11.08 5.76 1.66
N VAL A 63 -10.62 6.88 1.15
CA VAL A 63 -11.02 8.21 1.62
C VAL A 63 -11.74 8.96 0.52
N LEU A 64 -12.98 9.31 0.77
CA LEU A 64 -13.81 10.13 -0.10
C LEU A 64 -13.73 11.60 0.34
N ASP A 65 -13.31 12.47 -0.57
CA ASP A 65 -13.53 13.91 -0.47
C ASP A 65 -14.98 14.19 -0.84
N GLN A 66 -15.78 14.54 0.15
CA GLN A 66 -17.21 14.79 -0.01
C GLN A 66 -17.51 16.05 -0.84
N ALA A 67 -16.65 17.06 -0.75
CA ALA A 67 -16.84 18.31 -1.48
C ALA A 67 -16.72 18.10 -2.99
N ASN A 68 -15.83 17.23 -3.42
CA ASN A 68 -15.56 16.95 -4.84
C ASN A 68 -16.09 15.58 -5.29
N ASN A 69 -16.67 14.81 -4.38
CA ASN A 69 -17.18 13.45 -4.63
C ASN A 69 -16.18 12.53 -5.33
N ARG A 70 -14.92 12.51 -4.86
CA ARG A 70 -13.87 11.67 -5.43
C ARG A 70 -13.03 10.99 -4.36
N ASN A 71 -12.52 9.82 -4.68
CA ASN A 71 -11.54 9.14 -3.84
C ASN A 71 -10.19 9.85 -3.93
N ILE A 72 -9.59 10.15 -2.79
CA ILE A 72 -8.34 10.91 -2.67
C ILE A 72 -7.23 10.15 -1.93
N GLY A 73 -7.52 8.99 -1.40
CA GLY A 73 -6.55 8.16 -0.72
C GLY A 73 -7.07 6.76 -0.46
N PHE A 74 -6.17 5.83 -0.25
CA PHE A 74 -6.50 4.45 0.10
C PHE A 74 -5.39 3.77 0.88
N CYS A 75 -5.74 2.69 1.57
CA CYS A 75 -4.82 1.74 2.18
C CYS A 75 -5.37 0.33 1.97
N ILE A 76 -4.53 -0.56 1.44
CA ILE A 76 -4.84 -1.98 1.35
C ILE A 76 -4.08 -2.70 2.46
N SER A 77 -4.80 -3.46 3.27
CA SER A 77 -4.24 -4.33 4.31
C SER A 77 -4.76 -5.74 4.13
N ARG A 78 -3.93 -6.74 4.41
CA ARG A 78 -4.30 -8.14 4.21
C ARG A 78 -3.64 -9.06 5.22
N VAL A 79 -4.26 -10.20 5.45
CA VAL A 79 -3.68 -11.33 6.18
C VAL A 79 -3.47 -12.47 5.19
N TYR A 80 -2.31 -13.09 5.19
CA TYR A 80 -1.98 -14.15 4.24
C TYR A 80 -2.72 -15.46 4.51
N LYS A 81 -3.10 -16.19 3.45
CA LYS A 81 -3.71 -17.52 3.56
C LYS A 81 -2.79 -18.54 4.23
N ASN A 82 -1.52 -18.51 3.88
CA ASN A 82 -0.54 -19.50 4.29
C ASN A 82 0.23 -19.11 5.57
N ASP A 83 0.02 -17.90 6.06
CA ASP A 83 0.62 -17.40 7.31
C ASP A 83 -0.39 -16.45 7.98
N ARG A 84 -1.32 -17.02 8.73
CA ARG A 84 -2.42 -16.28 9.37
C ARG A 84 -1.96 -15.35 10.50
N ASP A 85 -0.75 -15.53 10.98
CA ASP A 85 -0.16 -14.67 12.01
C ASP A 85 0.46 -13.41 11.42
N THR A 86 0.63 -13.37 10.09
CA THR A 86 1.23 -12.23 9.39
C THR A 86 0.18 -11.42 8.65
N GLY A 87 0.10 -10.15 9.04
CA GLY A 87 -0.60 -9.10 8.32
C GLY A 87 0.37 -8.18 7.57
N GLU A 88 -0.08 -7.62 6.46
CA GLU A 88 0.68 -6.69 5.64
C GLU A 88 -0.14 -5.47 5.30
N ILE A 89 0.49 -4.30 5.42
CA ILE A 89 0.02 -3.08 4.78
C ILE A 89 0.65 -3.08 3.39
N ASP A 90 -0.14 -3.49 2.39
CA ASP A 90 0.31 -3.73 1.03
C ASP A 90 0.57 -2.42 0.27
N SER A 91 -0.35 -1.48 0.39
CA SER A 91 -0.30 -0.22 -0.36
C SER A 91 -0.94 0.91 0.44
N LEU A 92 -0.33 2.08 0.38
CA LEU A 92 -0.85 3.32 0.97
C LEU A 92 -0.59 4.47 -0.01
N TYR A 93 -1.61 5.22 -0.34
CA TYR A 93 -1.48 6.41 -1.18
C TYR A 93 -2.47 7.50 -0.77
N VAL A 94 -2.03 8.75 -0.85
CA VAL A 94 -2.87 9.94 -0.70
C VAL A 94 -2.50 10.90 -1.83
N GLU A 95 -3.51 11.46 -2.47
CA GLU A 95 -3.34 12.48 -3.51
C GLU A 95 -2.48 13.65 -3.01
N GLU A 96 -1.62 14.16 -3.87
CA GLU A 96 -0.62 15.16 -3.52
C GLU A 96 -1.23 16.40 -2.84
N ASP A 97 -2.33 16.92 -3.41
CA ASP A 97 -3.03 18.11 -2.93
C ASP A 97 -3.67 17.92 -1.54
N HIS A 98 -3.82 16.65 -1.10
CA HIS A 98 -4.43 16.29 0.19
C HIS A 98 -3.42 15.75 1.20
N ARG A 99 -2.13 15.73 0.87
CA ARG A 99 -1.06 15.34 1.80
C ARG A 99 -0.91 16.39 2.90
N GLN A 100 -0.30 15.99 4.02
CA GLN A 100 -0.12 16.81 5.23
C GLN A 100 -1.41 17.18 5.99
N ALA A 101 -2.58 16.71 5.53
CA ALA A 101 -3.84 16.83 6.25
C ALA A 101 -4.09 15.69 7.27
N GLY A 102 -3.08 14.87 7.54
CA GLY A 102 -3.18 13.73 8.47
C GLY A 102 -3.89 12.49 7.92
N ILE A 103 -4.29 12.49 6.65
CA ILE A 103 -5.04 11.38 6.03
C ILE A 103 -4.24 10.09 6.03
N GLY A 104 -2.98 10.14 5.63
CA GLY A 104 -2.09 8.96 5.61
C GLY A 104 -1.90 8.38 7.01
N LYS A 105 -1.70 9.24 8.01
CA LYS A 105 -1.61 8.82 9.42
C LYS A 105 -2.87 8.09 9.87
N LYS A 106 -4.03 8.65 9.59
CA LYS A 106 -5.31 8.04 9.96
C LYS A 106 -5.56 6.70 9.26
N LEU A 107 -5.20 6.59 7.98
CA LEU A 107 -5.25 5.31 7.25
C LEU A 107 -4.33 4.27 7.87
N MET A 108 -3.10 4.64 8.26
CA MET A 108 -2.16 3.74 8.95
C MET A 108 -2.69 3.26 10.29
N GLU A 109 -3.22 4.15 11.11
CA GLU A 109 -3.80 3.80 12.42
C GLU A 109 -4.97 2.83 12.26
N ARG A 110 -5.84 3.06 11.27
CA ARG A 110 -6.98 2.18 10.96
C ARG A 110 -6.51 0.82 10.44
N ALA A 111 -5.50 0.78 9.60
CA ALA A 111 -4.90 -0.45 9.08
C ALA A 111 -4.30 -1.31 10.20
N ILE A 112 -3.53 -0.71 11.10
CA ILE A 112 -2.92 -1.39 12.25
C ILE A 112 -4.00 -1.94 13.18
N GLN A 113 -5.00 -1.14 13.51
CA GLN A 113 -6.13 -1.59 14.34
C GLN A 113 -6.87 -2.76 13.69
N TRP A 114 -7.15 -2.69 12.39
CA TRP A 114 -7.82 -3.79 11.68
C TRP A 114 -6.98 -5.07 11.69
N LEU A 115 -5.67 -4.98 11.49
CA LEU A 115 -4.76 -6.12 11.58
C LEU A 115 -4.74 -6.74 12.98
N ASP A 116 -4.80 -5.91 14.04
CA ASP A 116 -4.94 -6.40 15.42
C ASP A 116 -6.27 -7.16 15.62
N GLU A 117 -7.36 -6.63 15.09
CA GLU A 117 -8.69 -7.26 15.14
C GLU A 117 -8.72 -8.61 14.38
N GLN A 118 -7.90 -8.74 13.32
CA GLN A 118 -7.72 -10.02 12.60
C GLN A 118 -6.81 -11.01 13.32
N GLY A 119 -6.16 -10.63 14.42
CA GLY A 119 -5.26 -11.47 15.17
C GLY A 119 -3.85 -11.60 14.56
N ALA A 120 -3.47 -10.66 13.68
CA ALA A 120 -2.12 -10.66 13.10
C ALA A 120 -1.07 -10.28 14.14
N GLU A 121 -0.28 -11.25 14.57
CA GLU A 121 0.80 -11.04 15.54
C GLU A 121 1.99 -10.29 14.93
N LYS A 122 2.24 -10.51 13.63
CA LYS A 122 3.29 -9.86 12.85
C LYS A 122 2.65 -8.90 11.86
N LYS A 123 3.07 -7.65 11.87
CA LYS A 123 2.62 -6.64 10.92
C LYS A 123 3.82 -6.18 10.09
N ARG A 124 3.67 -6.19 8.77
CA ARG A 124 4.73 -5.82 7.84
C ARG A 124 4.29 -4.72 6.88
N VAL A 125 5.27 -3.99 6.41
CA VAL A 125 5.17 -3.09 5.27
C VAL A 125 6.44 -3.25 4.43
N LEU A 126 6.31 -3.27 3.11
CA LEU A 126 7.44 -3.35 2.20
C LEU A 126 7.80 -1.95 1.70
N VAL A 127 9.06 -1.60 1.79
CA VAL A 127 9.59 -0.33 1.27
C VAL A 127 10.48 -0.64 0.08
N VAL A 128 10.16 -0.03 -1.06
CA VAL A 128 10.95 -0.18 -2.28
C VAL A 128 12.29 0.53 -2.12
N ALA A 129 13.39 -0.11 -2.54
CA ALA A 129 14.70 0.53 -2.59
C ALA A 129 14.64 1.81 -3.44
N GLY A 130 15.21 2.89 -2.94
CA GLY A 130 15.04 4.25 -3.47
C GLY A 130 14.02 5.09 -2.69
N ASN A 131 13.21 4.45 -1.84
CA ASN A 131 12.21 5.09 -0.99
C ASN A 131 12.56 5.07 0.50
N GLU A 132 13.83 5.12 0.83
CA GLU A 132 14.33 5.08 2.22
C GLU A 132 13.68 6.12 3.16
N PRO A 133 13.29 7.34 2.72
CA PRO A 133 12.56 8.28 3.57
C PRO A 133 11.24 7.73 4.14
N LEU A 134 10.62 6.74 3.50
CA LEU A 134 9.44 6.07 4.03
C LEU A 134 9.74 5.21 5.26
N ILE A 135 10.97 4.77 5.46
CA ILE A 135 11.38 4.02 6.66
C ILE A 135 11.18 4.90 7.89
N GLU A 136 11.59 6.18 7.83
CA GLU A 136 11.35 7.14 8.91
C GLU A 136 9.86 7.39 9.13
N TYR A 137 9.09 7.53 8.06
CA TYR A 137 7.63 7.66 8.15
C TYR A 137 7.00 6.47 8.87
N TYR A 138 7.33 5.24 8.48
CA TYR A 138 6.78 4.04 9.10
C TYR A 138 7.29 3.80 10.53
N SER A 139 8.47 4.30 10.88
CA SER A 139 9.00 4.20 12.25
C SER A 139 8.12 4.91 13.27
N GLN A 140 7.38 5.94 12.87
CA GLN A 140 6.42 6.65 13.72
C GLN A 140 5.26 5.75 14.19
N PHE A 141 5.00 4.65 13.46
CA PHE A 141 4.00 3.64 13.79
C PHE A 141 4.59 2.36 14.40
N GLY A 142 5.87 2.40 14.76
CA GLY A 142 6.57 1.27 15.40
C GLY A 142 7.20 0.28 14.43
N PHE A 143 7.16 0.52 13.13
CA PHE A 143 7.85 -0.33 12.15
C PHE A 143 9.34 -0.07 12.15
N GLN A 144 10.13 -1.15 12.12
CA GLN A 144 11.58 -1.11 12.05
C GLN A 144 12.07 -2.03 10.93
N PRO A 145 13.19 -1.72 10.27
CA PRO A 145 13.77 -2.62 9.28
C PRO A 145 14.02 -4.01 9.88
N LEU A 146 13.50 -5.04 9.23
CA LEU A 146 13.66 -6.42 9.67
C LEU A 146 14.84 -7.10 8.95
N HIS A 147 14.89 -6.98 7.63
CA HIS A 147 15.99 -7.45 6.79
C HIS A 147 15.96 -6.72 5.44
N ILE A 148 17.07 -6.77 4.74
CA ILE A 148 17.20 -6.22 3.40
C ILE A 148 17.46 -7.37 2.43
N VAL A 149 16.66 -7.47 1.38
CA VAL A 149 16.83 -8.47 0.32
C VAL A 149 17.65 -7.86 -0.81
N LEU A 150 18.76 -8.52 -1.17
CA LEU A 150 19.57 -8.15 -2.31
C LEU A 150 19.30 -9.14 -3.44
N GLN A 151 19.04 -8.61 -4.63
CA GLN A 151 18.85 -9.41 -5.83
C GLN A 151 19.92 -9.07 -6.85
N ARG A 152 20.50 -10.10 -7.49
CA ARG A 152 21.47 -9.88 -8.58
C ARG A 152 20.76 -9.25 -9.76
N LYS A 153 21.28 -8.11 -10.24
CA LYS A 153 20.78 -7.45 -11.45
C LYS A 153 21.25 -8.18 -12.70
N ASP A 154 20.32 -8.60 -13.55
CA ASP A 154 20.62 -9.13 -14.88
C ASP A 154 20.73 -7.97 -15.87
N GLN A 155 21.93 -7.72 -16.39
CA GLN A 155 22.23 -6.57 -17.27
C GLN A 155 21.33 -6.47 -18.51
N LYS A 156 20.77 -7.61 -18.98
CA LYS A 156 19.90 -7.63 -20.17
C LYS A 156 18.43 -7.37 -19.87
N LYS A 157 17.99 -7.67 -18.64
CA LYS A 157 16.57 -7.59 -18.27
C LYS A 157 16.22 -6.38 -17.40
N ASP A 158 17.20 -5.87 -16.64
CA ASP A 158 17.00 -4.84 -15.63
C ASP A 158 17.62 -3.49 -16.03
N ALA A 159 18.02 -3.33 -17.28
CA ALA A 159 18.52 -2.06 -17.81
C ALA A 159 17.38 -1.04 -17.92
N ARG A 160 17.68 0.23 -17.58
CA ARG A 160 16.75 1.36 -17.66
C ARG A 160 16.51 1.80 -19.10
#